data_8c2415a50adb4004efd20fc30456b1d7
#
_entry.id   8c2415a50adb4004efd20fc30456b1d7
#
_cell.length_a   1.000
_cell.length_b   1.000
_cell.length_c   1.000
_cell.angle_alpha   90.00
_cell.angle_beta   90.00
_cell.angle_gamma   90.00
#
_symmetry.space_group_name_H-M   'P 1'
#
loop_
_entity.id
_entity.type
_entity.pdbx_description
1 polymer ?
#
loop_
_entity_poly.entity_id
_entity_poly.type
_entity_poly.pdbx_seq_one_letter_code
_entity_poly.pdbx_strand_id
1 'polypeptide(L)'
;MNQLSIFDFVKDDEKKEDAKYDFTKVNNPYVKLVANNGKNIEQLRFEALKSVSNPKSIHGIYPYRGKISAIDAKQILEQLPNNSTLLDPFCGSGTILFEGQKLGMNVIGVDNNPIAYDLSKAKLEQKELIEFEDETRNLISMARVNLENNQVQDMPEEALKHFHTDSAKEIMSIAQYIEEMSPYVKGCYYGAIALTARGCNHYKWTSSTVGKNIEPKQYICFYEKLLSKVKKHYDSNVDKPQGTVHLADSRELSNLIEPNSVDIVFTSPPYFDALDYTAYYAKIIYEIHQQDRLKIKEGLIQKFSDYKENMMSVLNQIDIVTKDDAIIIFVVGDKKAKDGIIDGGEFFASLRDSDPTYIAERVYSGSQSQIFDTLNKTNRKEQIVVWHKTEGF
;
A
#
# COMPACT_ATOMS: atom_id res chain seq x y z
N MET A 1 11.76 35.21 -7.99
CA MET A 1 10.90 34.20 -7.31
C MET A 1 11.71 32.92 -7.27
N ASN A 2 12.32 32.63 -6.11
CA ASN A 2 13.18 31.47 -5.95
C ASN A 2 12.32 30.19 -5.92
N GLN A 3 12.55 29.32 -6.88
CA GLN A 3 12.03 27.95 -6.86
C GLN A 3 12.79 27.15 -5.78
N LEU A 4 12.15 26.91 -4.65
CA LEU A 4 12.63 25.95 -3.66
C LEU A 4 12.59 24.55 -4.30
N SER A 5 13.75 23.93 -4.41
CA SER A 5 13.93 22.56 -4.91
C SER A 5 13.42 21.58 -3.87
N ILE A 6 12.85 20.43 -4.34
CA ILE A 6 12.48 19.31 -3.46
C ILE A 6 13.69 18.76 -2.66
N PHE A 7 14.90 19.04 -3.10
CA PHE A 7 16.13 18.70 -2.38
C PHE A 7 16.34 19.55 -1.12
N ASP A 8 15.78 20.75 -1.05
CA ASP A 8 15.90 21.61 0.14
C ASP A 8 15.04 21.07 1.30
N PHE A 9 14.00 20.26 1.02
CA PHE A 9 13.20 19.57 2.04
C PHE A 9 13.88 18.30 2.59
N VAL A 10 14.88 17.76 1.93
CA VAL A 10 15.58 16.52 2.37
C VAL A 10 16.72 16.83 3.34
N LYS A 11 17.20 18.06 3.40
CA LYS A 11 18.34 18.43 4.26
C LYS A 11 17.96 18.71 5.72
N ASP A 12 16.70 19.03 6.00
CA ASP A 12 16.28 19.32 7.38
C ASP A 12 15.85 18.09 8.19
N ASP A 13 15.70 16.92 7.57
CA ASP A 13 15.28 15.67 8.25
C ASP A 13 16.46 14.85 8.84
N GLU A 14 17.72 15.24 8.63
CA GLU A 14 18.90 14.48 9.11
C GLU A 14 19.17 14.63 10.62
N LYS A 15 18.39 15.40 11.38
CA LYS A 15 18.61 15.65 12.82
C LYS A 15 17.39 15.43 13.73
N LYS A 16 16.37 14.75 13.28
CA LYS A 16 15.35 14.26 14.21
C LYS A 16 15.62 12.80 14.48
N GLU A 17 16.41 12.56 15.54
CA GLU A 17 16.43 11.29 16.27
C GLU A 17 14.99 10.81 16.47
N ASP A 18 14.80 9.48 16.37
CA ASP A 18 13.55 8.78 16.70
C ASP A 18 13.08 9.26 18.09
N ALA A 19 12.28 10.32 18.12
CA ALA A 19 11.59 10.72 19.32
C ALA A 19 10.65 9.56 19.64
N LYS A 20 10.99 8.77 20.67
CA LYS A 20 10.11 7.77 21.25
C LYS A 20 8.80 8.47 21.57
N TYR A 21 7.77 8.12 20.83
CA TYR A 21 6.43 8.62 21.06
C TYR A 21 5.96 8.14 22.44
N ASP A 22 5.64 9.08 23.32
CA ASP A 22 5.05 8.77 24.62
C ASP A 22 3.53 8.62 24.47
N PHE A 23 3.08 7.41 24.29
CA PHE A 23 1.67 7.06 24.09
C PHE A 23 0.79 7.31 25.34
N THR A 24 1.38 7.68 26.49
CA THR A 24 0.62 7.86 27.75
C THR A 24 0.00 9.24 27.89
N LYS A 25 0.29 10.21 27.01
CA LYS A 25 -0.11 11.62 27.13
C LYS A 25 -1.16 12.06 26.11
N VAL A 26 -2.12 11.22 25.78
CA VAL A 26 -3.04 11.54 24.70
C VAL A 26 -4.38 12.01 25.20
N ASN A 27 -4.55 13.33 25.24
CA ASN A 27 -5.85 13.99 25.04
C ASN A 27 -5.94 14.40 23.57
N ASN A 28 -6.39 13.48 22.70
CA ASN A 28 -6.41 13.78 21.28
C ASN A 28 -7.76 14.39 20.87
N PRO A 29 -7.81 15.72 20.55
CA PRO A 29 -9.04 16.38 20.12
C PRO A 29 -9.51 15.95 18.73
N TYR A 30 -8.75 15.09 18.02
CA TYR A 30 -8.99 14.74 16.62
C TYR A 30 -9.66 13.39 16.43
N VAL A 31 -9.89 12.63 17.50
CA VAL A 31 -10.63 11.37 17.44
C VAL A 31 -11.95 11.56 18.17
N LYS A 32 -13.03 11.69 17.41
CA LYS A 32 -14.38 11.65 17.96
C LYS A 32 -14.84 10.20 17.93
N LEU A 33 -14.92 9.58 19.10
CA LEU A 33 -15.58 8.27 19.25
C LEU A 33 -17.09 8.48 19.13
N VAL A 34 -17.67 7.98 18.09
CA VAL A 34 -19.12 7.83 17.98
C VAL A 34 -19.46 6.47 18.55
N ALA A 35 -19.63 6.40 19.88
CA ALA A 35 -19.97 5.15 20.54
C ALA A 35 -21.45 4.83 20.28
N ASN A 36 -21.72 3.68 19.71
CA ASN A 36 -23.03 3.10 19.74
C ASN A 36 -23.31 2.49 21.14
N ASN A 37 -24.39 2.93 21.77
CA ASN A 37 -25.10 2.29 22.91
C ASN A 37 -24.36 2.13 24.24
N GLY A 38 -23.44 3.00 24.62
CA GLY A 38 -23.01 3.11 26.02
C GLY A 38 -22.28 1.90 26.62
N LYS A 39 -21.79 0.98 25.83
CA LYS A 39 -20.97 -0.14 26.29
C LYS A 39 -19.54 0.33 26.55
N ASN A 40 -19.03 0.07 27.76
CA ASN A 40 -17.65 0.26 28.14
C ASN A 40 -16.77 -0.81 27.47
N ILE A 41 -16.25 -0.51 26.27
CA ILE A 41 -15.25 -1.32 25.62
C ILE A 41 -13.90 -0.77 26.01
N GLU A 42 -12.89 -1.63 26.21
CA GLU A 42 -11.50 -1.18 26.26
C GLU A 42 -11.20 -0.44 24.96
N GLN A 43 -11.19 0.89 25.05
CA GLN A 43 -11.17 1.75 23.89
C GLN A 43 -9.80 1.64 23.22
N LEU A 44 -9.78 1.16 21.97
CA LEU A 44 -8.63 1.38 21.10
C LEU A 44 -8.45 2.89 20.95
N ARG A 45 -7.35 3.41 21.51
CA ARG A 45 -7.04 4.83 21.46
C ARG A 45 -6.19 5.12 20.22
N PHE A 46 -6.73 5.93 19.34
CA PHE A 46 -6.00 6.35 18.14
C PHE A 46 -5.47 7.76 18.31
N GLU A 47 -4.19 7.96 18.03
CA GLU A 47 -3.64 9.31 17.87
C GLU A 47 -3.74 9.74 16.41
N ALA A 48 -4.20 10.98 16.17
CA ALA A 48 -4.03 11.63 14.89
C ALA A 48 -2.55 12.00 14.72
N LEU A 49 -1.82 11.18 14.00
CA LEU A 49 -0.44 11.46 13.69
C LEU A 49 -0.33 12.35 12.47
N LYS A 50 0.67 13.21 12.49
CA LYS A 50 1.12 13.89 11.28
C LYS A 50 1.45 12.81 10.26
N SER A 51 0.92 12.91 9.04
CA SER A 51 1.32 12.06 7.94
C SER A 51 2.83 12.20 7.74
N VAL A 52 3.59 11.25 8.24
CA VAL A 52 5.03 11.22 8.00
C VAL A 52 5.24 10.46 6.71
N SER A 53 5.62 11.19 5.67
CA SER A 53 6.23 10.56 4.51
C SER A 53 7.54 9.94 4.99
N ASN A 54 7.60 8.61 5.07
CA ASN A 54 8.85 7.93 5.38
C ASN A 54 9.48 7.34 4.11
N PRO A 55 10.20 8.17 3.32
CA PRO A 55 10.80 7.73 2.07
C PRO A 55 11.98 6.77 2.24
N LYS A 56 12.51 6.64 3.47
CA LYS A 56 13.67 5.77 3.76
C LYS A 56 13.26 4.38 4.24
N SER A 57 12.02 4.16 4.68
CA SER A 57 11.54 2.85 5.11
C SER A 57 11.15 1.95 3.94
N ILE A 58 10.90 0.68 4.24
CA ILE A 58 10.38 -0.30 3.28
C ILE A 58 9.08 0.15 2.62
N HIS A 59 8.26 0.97 3.30
CA HIS A 59 7.03 1.53 2.76
C HIS A 59 7.25 2.53 1.62
N GLY A 60 8.50 2.98 1.41
CA GLY A 60 8.93 3.79 0.27
C GLY A 60 9.43 2.99 -0.94
N ILE A 61 9.43 1.65 -0.88
CA ILE A 61 9.92 0.77 -1.96
C ILE A 61 9.27 1.11 -3.31
N TYR A 62 7.97 1.41 -3.27
CA TYR A 62 7.17 1.78 -4.44
C TYR A 62 6.16 2.89 -4.07
N PRO A 63 5.87 3.86 -4.98
CA PRO A 63 4.90 4.93 -4.73
C PRO A 63 3.45 4.44 -4.88
N TYR A 64 3.05 3.44 -4.10
CA TYR A 64 1.69 2.89 -4.10
C TYR A 64 0.69 3.92 -3.59
N ARG A 65 -0.44 4.07 -4.29
CA ARG A 65 -1.50 5.01 -3.91
C ARG A 65 -2.57 4.31 -3.08
N GLY A 66 -3.21 5.07 -2.18
CA GLY A 66 -4.30 4.57 -1.36
C GLY A 66 -3.86 3.63 -0.22
N LYS A 67 -2.57 3.63 0.13
CA LYS A 67 -2.08 2.87 1.29
C LYS A 67 -2.35 3.62 2.59
N ILE A 68 -2.69 2.88 3.63
CA ILE A 68 -2.68 3.40 5.00
C ILE A 68 -1.27 3.86 5.40
N SER A 69 -1.17 4.86 6.25
CA SER A 69 0.11 5.28 6.83
C SER A 69 0.68 4.14 7.70
N ALA A 70 1.99 3.87 7.57
CA ALA A 70 2.67 2.85 8.37
C ALA A 70 2.58 3.15 9.88
N ILE A 71 2.67 4.44 10.25
CA ILE A 71 2.56 4.86 11.65
C ILE A 71 1.17 4.56 12.20
N ASP A 72 0.13 4.82 11.41
CA ASP A 72 -1.24 4.55 11.81
C ASP A 72 -1.52 3.05 11.94
N ALA A 73 -1.06 2.27 10.96
CA ALA A 73 -1.15 0.81 11.02
C ALA A 73 -0.46 0.27 12.28
N LYS A 74 0.78 0.71 12.54
CA LYS A 74 1.54 0.33 13.72
C LYS A 74 0.82 0.66 15.02
N GLN A 75 0.31 1.89 15.16
CA GLN A 75 -0.39 2.31 16.39
C GLN A 75 -1.65 1.51 16.68
N ILE A 76 -2.41 1.16 15.63
CA ILE A 76 -3.57 0.30 15.78
C ILE A 76 -3.13 -1.09 16.23
N LEU A 77 -2.14 -1.67 15.55
CA LEU A 77 -1.66 -3.02 15.82
C LEU A 77 -1.00 -3.17 17.20
N GLU A 78 -0.28 -2.15 17.70
CA GLU A 78 0.33 -2.15 19.04
C GLU A 78 -0.70 -2.26 20.19
N GLN A 79 -1.97 -2.02 19.92
CA GLN A 79 -3.06 -2.15 20.89
C GLN A 79 -3.73 -3.53 20.86
N LEU A 80 -3.30 -4.42 19.96
CA LEU A 80 -3.88 -5.74 19.72
C LEU A 80 -2.93 -6.84 20.21
N PRO A 81 -3.45 -8.06 20.49
CA PRO A 81 -2.62 -9.17 20.93
C PRO A 81 -1.55 -9.58 19.90
N ASN A 82 -0.28 -9.60 20.30
CA ASN A 82 0.85 -9.85 19.37
C ASN A 82 0.92 -11.30 18.83
N ASN A 83 0.42 -12.28 19.57
CA ASN A 83 0.46 -13.70 19.17
C ASN A 83 -0.76 -14.10 18.33
N SER A 84 -1.28 -13.18 17.55
CA SER A 84 -2.51 -13.33 16.77
C SER A 84 -2.23 -13.63 15.31
N THR A 85 -3.21 -14.27 14.65
CA THR A 85 -3.28 -14.35 13.19
C THR A 85 -4.02 -13.13 12.66
N LEU A 86 -3.32 -12.30 11.90
CA LEU A 86 -3.80 -11.06 11.29
C LEU A 86 -4.10 -11.27 9.81
N LEU A 87 -5.31 -10.98 9.39
CA LEU A 87 -5.72 -10.97 7.99
C LEU A 87 -5.92 -9.54 7.47
N ASP A 88 -5.31 -9.23 6.33
CA ASP A 88 -5.66 -8.05 5.51
C ASP A 88 -6.19 -8.51 4.15
N PRO A 89 -7.53 -8.53 3.95
CA PRO A 89 -8.15 -9.01 2.71
C PRO A 89 -8.02 -8.03 1.53
N PHE A 90 -7.46 -6.85 1.74
CA PHE A 90 -7.16 -5.86 0.71
C PHE A 90 -5.77 -5.28 0.95
N CYS A 91 -4.76 -6.17 1.01
CA CYS A 91 -3.46 -5.83 1.57
C CYS A 91 -2.66 -4.79 0.76
N GLY A 92 -3.03 -4.53 -0.47
CA GLY A 92 -2.42 -3.50 -1.29
C GLY A 92 -0.89 -3.66 -1.34
N SER A 93 -0.17 -2.66 -0.88
CA SER A 93 1.29 -2.75 -0.79
C SER A 93 1.82 -3.40 0.49
N GLY A 94 0.99 -4.08 1.28
CA GLY A 94 1.40 -4.85 2.47
C GLY A 94 1.85 -4.00 3.67
N THR A 95 1.31 -2.80 3.85
CA THR A 95 1.71 -1.93 4.98
C THR A 95 1.28 -2.53 6.31
N ILE A 96 0.01 -2.93 6.43
CA ILE A 96 -0.54 -3.55 7.64
C ILE A 96 0.17 -4.87 7.94
N LEU A 97 0.39 -5.69 6.90
CA LEU A 97 1.06 -6.98 7.04
C LEU A 97 2.48 -6.83 7.60
N PHE A 98 3.28 -5.91 7.04
CA PHE A 98 4.65 -5.68 7.50
C PHE A 98 4.71 -5.19 8.95
N GLU A 99 3.87 -4.21 9.31
CA GLU A 99 3.82 -3.72 10.69
C GLU A 99 3.34 -4.81 11.66
N GLY A 100 2.36 -5.64 11.28
CA GLY A 100 1.93 -6.79 12.08
C GLY A 100 3.03 -7.83 12.25
N GLN A 101 3.73 -8.18 11.17
CA GLN A 101 4.86 -9.10 11.20
C GLN A 101 5.99 -8.58 12.14
N LYS A 102 6.30 -7.29 12.09
CA LYS A 102 7.29 -6.65 12.99
C LYS A 102 6.91 -6.77 14.46
N LEU A 103 5.61 -6.79 14.77
CA LEU A 103 5.07 -7.00 16.12
C LEU A 103 4.99 -8.49 16.53
N GLY A 104 5.33 -9.41 15.63
CA GLY A 104 5.33 -10.85 15.91
C GLY A 104 4.03 -11.57 15.59
N MET A 105 3.11 -10.94 14.87
CA MET A 105 1.85 -11.55 14.41
C MET A 105 2.10 -12.48 13.21
N ASN A 106 1.28 -13.53 13.09
CA ASN A 106 1.18 -14.34 11.87
C ASN A 106 0.30 -13.59 10.88
N VAL A 107 0.86 -13.15 9.75
CA VAL A 107 0.15 -12.26 8.83
C VAL A 107 -0.27 -12.98 7.55
N ILE A 108 -1.51 -12.76 7.14
CA ILE A 108 -2.09 -13.27 5.89
C ILE A 108 -2.62 -12.07 5.10
N GLY A 109 -2.16 -11.93 3.86
CA GLY A 109 -2.62 -10.90 2.93
C GLY A 109 -3.32 -11.48 1.73
N VAL A 110 -4.36 -10.82 1.25
CA VAL A 110 -5.01 -11.14 -0.02
C VAL A 110 -5.16 -9.86 -0.84
N ASP A 111 -4.81 -9.93 -2.10
CA ASP A 111 -5.10 -8.88 -3.08
C ASP A 111 -5.17 -9.49 -4.47
N ASN A 112 -6.08 -9.03 -5.31
CA ASN A 112 -6.22 -9.49 -6.68
C ASN A 112 -5.47 -8.63 -7.72
N ASN A 113 -4.76 -7.62 -7.26
CA ASN A 113 -3.85 -6.81 -8.08
C ASN A 113 -2.43 -7.41 -8.05
N PRO A 114 -1.87 -7.89 -9.18
CA PRO A 114 -0.55 -8.52 -9.22
C PRO A 114 0.58 -7.65 -8.64
N ILE A 115 0.55 -6.33 -8.89
CA ILE A 115 1.56 -5.42 -8.34
C ILE A 115 1.42 -5.29 -6.82
N ALA A 116 0.20 -5.25 -6.29
CA ALA A 116 -0.05 -5.23 -4.86
C ALA A 116 0.47 -6.51 -4.19
N TYR A 117 0.16 -7.67 -4.78
CA TYR A 117 0.66 -8.96 -4.36
C TYR A 117 2.19 -9.00 -4.30
N ASP A 118 2.87 -8.61 -5.39
CA ASP A 118 4.33 -8.59 -5.45
C ASP A 118 4.94 -7.64 -4.40
N LEU A 119 4.35 -6.47 -4.21
CA LEU A 119 4.82 -5.49 -3.21
C LEU A 119 4.61 -5.98 -1.77
N SER A 120 3.52 -6.68 -1.50
CA SER A 120 3.27 -7.28 -0.19
C SER A 120 4.26 -8.39 0.10
N LYS A 121 4.51 -9.29 -0.86
CA LYS A 121 5.57 -10.30 -0.74
C LYS A 121 6.95 -9.68 -0.56
N ALA A 122 7.24 -8.60 -1.28
CA ALA A 122 8.51 -7.89 -1.17
C ALA A 122 8.78 -7.38 0.26
N LYS A 123 7.75 -6.91 0.94
CA LYS A 123 7.89 -6.42 2.33
C LYS A 123 8.04 -7.54 3.34
N LEU A 124 7.45 -8.71 3.08
CA LEU A 124 7.46 -9.83 4.01
C LEU A 124 8.64 -10.77 3.80
N GLU A 125 9.45 -10.59 2.77
CA GLU A 125 10.60 -11.44 2.50
C GLU A 125 11.68 -11.29 3.56
N GLN A 126 12.19 -12.43 4.04
CA GLN A 126 13.12 -12.53 5.18
C GLN A 126 14.50 -12.98 4.72
N LYS A 127 15.30 -12.04 4.25
CA LYS A 127 16.71 -12.25 3.91
C LYS A 127 17.54 -11.07 4.41
N GLU A 128 18.83 -11.25 4.53
CA GLU A 128 19.75 -10.19 4.87
C GLU A 128 20.01 -9.24 3.68
N LEU A 129 20.32 -7.97 3.97
CA LEU A 129 20.55 -6.98 2.94
C LEU A 129 21.61 -7.40 1.92
N ILE A 130 22.66 -8.08 2.38
CA ILE A 130 23.75 -8.50 1.52
C ILE A 130 23.29 -9.49 0.45
N GLU A 131 22.38 -10.39 0.76
CA GLU A 131 21.83 -11.35 -0.20
C GLU A 131 21.08 -10.65 -1.33
N PHE A 132 20.26 -9.62 -1.00
CA PHE A 132 19.56 -8.80 -1.98
C PHE A 132 20.51 -7.94 -2.83
N GLU A 133 21.57 -7.41 -2.21
CA GLU A 133 22.59 -6.65 -2.95
C GLU A 133 23.34 -7.55 -3.93
N ASP A 134 23.72 -8.75 -3.53
CA ASP A 134 24.46 -9.69 -4.38
C ASP A 134 23.57 -10.20 -5.54
N GLU A 135 22.31 -10.55 -5.25
CA GLU A 135 21.31 -10.87 -6.28
C GLU A 135 21.20 -9.74 -7.29
N THR A 136 21.03 -8.51 -6.81
CA THR A 136 20.89 -7.32 -7.68
C THR A 136 22.13 -7.08 -8.54
N ARG A 137 23.34 -7.21 -7.99
CA ARG A 137 24.58 -7.07 -8.75
C ARG A 137 24.72 -8.15 -9.82
N ASN A 138 24.35 -9.38 -9.51
CA ASN A 138 24.36 -10.50 -10.46
C ASN A 138 23.38 -10.24 -11.62
N LEU A 139 22.14 -9.83 -11.32
CA LEU A 139 21.16 -9.45 -12.34
C LEU A 139 21.67 -8.33 -13.25
N ILE A 140 22.27 -7.29 -12.68
CA ILE A 140 22.85 -6.17 -13.44
C ILE A 140 24.01 -6.64 -14.32
N SER A 141 24.86 -7.54 -13.82
CA SER A 141 25.97 -8.09 -14.59
C SER A 141 25.46 -8.87 -15.81
N MET A 142 24.51 -9.76 -15.63
CA MET A 142 23.87 -10.51 -16.73
C MET A 142 23.17 -9.58 -17.73
N ALA A 143 22.44 -8.60 -17.22
CA ALA A 143 21.72 -7.62 -18.04
C ALA A 143 22.66 -6.80 -18.94
N ARG A 144 23.82 -6.39 -18.43
CA ARG A 144 24.85 -5.69 -19.22
C ARG A 144 25.41 -6.55 -20.34
N VAL A 145 25.72 -7.81 -20.06
CA VAL A 145 26.20 -8.74 -21.07
C VAL A 145 25.17 -8.91 -22.19
N ASN A 146 23.87 -9.05 -21.84
CA ASN A 146 22.80 -9.15 -22.84
C ASN A 146 22.64 -7.87 -23.67
N LEU A 147 22.84 -6.71 -23.06
CA LEU A 147 22.81 -5.43 -23.76
C LEU A 147 23.96 -5.32 -24.79
N GLU A 148 25.18 -5.69 -24.39
CA GLU A 148 26.36 -5.70 -25.26
C GLU A 148 26.19 -6.67 -26.44
N ASN A 149 25.52 -7.78 -26.22
CA ASN A 149 25.23 -8.81 -27.23
C ASN A 149 23.98 -8.52 -28.07
N ASN A 150 23.30 -7.40 -27.88
CA ASN A 150 22.00 -7.07 -28.52
C ASN A 150 20.90 -8.13 -28.29
N GLN A 151 20.86 -8.74 -27.11
CA GLN A 151 19.93 -9.78 -26.71
C GLN A 151 18.78 -9.24 -25.83
N VAL A 152 18.46 -7.97 -25.98
CA VAL A 152 17.43 -7.29 -25.21
C VAL A 152 16.30 -6.86 -26.13
N GLN A 153 15.06 -7.19 -25.76
CA GLN A 153 13.88 -6.75 -26.51
C GLN A 153 13.67 -5.24 -26.37
N ASP A 154 13.09 -4.63 -27.39
CA ASP A 154 12.68 -3.24 -27.31
C ASP A 154 11.54 -3.04 -26.33
N MET A 155 11.56 -1.89 -25.64
CA MET A 155 10.44 -1.52 -24.76
C MET A 155 9.19 -1.24 -25.60
N PRO A 156 8.01 -1.72 -25.18
CA PRO A 156 6.74 -1.38 -25.82
C PRO A 156 6.56 0.14 -25.97
N GLU A 157 6.04 0.57 -27.12
CA GLU A 157 5.96 1.98 -27.51
C GLU A 157 5.25 2.86 -26.47
N GLU A 158 4.15 2.35 -25.88
CA GLU A 158 3.39 3.08 -24.86
C GLU A 158 4.21 3.33 -23.57
N ALA A 159 5.03 2.36 -23.16
CA ALA A 159 5.93 2.52 -22.02
C ALA A 159 7.13 3.40 -22.36
N LEU A 160 7.68 3.26 -23.58
CA LEU A 160 8.88 4.01 -24.01
C LEU A 160 8.70 5.52 -23.92
N LYS A 161 7.47 6.03 -24.10
CA LYS A 161 7.13 7.47 -23.97
C LYS A 161 7.53 8.08 -22.62
N HIS A 162 7.77 7.24 -21.63
CA HIS A 162 8.08 7.65 -20.26
C HIS A 162 9.57 7.63 -19.92
N PHE A 163 10.43 7.21 -20.84
CA PHE A 163 11.85 6.98 -20.55
C PHE A 163 12.77 7.57 -21.63
N HIS A 164 13.98 7.92 -21.20
CA HIS A 164 15.08 8.08 -22.14
C HIS A 164 15.44 6.73 -22.77
N THR A 165 15.84 6.71 -24.05
CA THR A 165 16.10 5.47 -24.79
C THR A 165 17.09 4.54 -24.08
N ASP A 166 18.19 5.08 -23.56
CA ASP A 166 19.19 4.27 -22.88
C ASP A 166 18.68 3.73 -21.53
N SER A 167 17.89 4.53 -20.80
CA SER A 167 17.21 4.06 -19.58
C SER A 167 16.22 2.93 -19.90
N ALA A 168 15.49 3.04 -21.01
CA ALA A 168 14.56 2.00 -21.46
C ALA A 168 15.28 0.68 -21.78
N LYS A 169 16.43 0.73 -22.45
CA LYS A 169 17.26 -0.45 -22.72
C LYS A 169 17.74 -1.12 -21.44
N GLU A 170 18.21 -0.34 -20.46
CA GLU A 170 18.62 -0.87 -19.16
C GLU A 170 17.45 -1.51 -18.41
N ILE A 171 16.26 -0.90 -18.44
CA ILE A 171 15.04 -1.48 -17.84
C ILE A 171 14.71 -2.82 -18.48
N MET A 172 14.67 -2.87 -19.81
CA MET A 172 14.33 -4.07 -20.56
C MET A 172 15.37 -5.19 -20.39
N SER A 173 16.64 -4.85 -20.23
CA SER A 173 17.69 -5.84 -19.96
C SER A 173 17.54 -6.52 -18.60
N ILE A 174 16.95 -5.85 -17.62
CA ILE A 174 16.60 -6.42 -16.31
C ILE A 174 15.23 -7.10 -16.35
N ALA A 175 14.25 -6.57 -17.11
CA ALA A 175 12.88 -7.06 -17.18
C ALA A 175 12.77 -8.54 -17.58
N GLN A 176 13.69 -9.03 -18.42
CA GLN A 176 13.72 -10.43 -18.85
C GLN A 176 13.95 -11.44 -17.71
N TYR A 177 14.47 -10.99 -16.56
CA TYR A 177 14.75 -11.80 -15.38
C TYR A 177 13.67 -11.65 -14.29
N ILE A 178 12.50 -11.08 -14.60
CA ILE A 178 11.50 -10.74 -13.57
C ILE A 178 11.00 -11.95 -12.79
N GLU A 179 10.92 -13.12 -13.42
CA GLU A 179 10.48 -14.36 -12.76
C GLU A 179 11.59 -15.00 -11.88
N GLU A 180 12.83 -14.58 -12.08
CA GLU A 180 13.98 -15.04 -11.31
C GLU A 180 14.27 -14.13 -10.09
N MET A 181 13.67 -12.94 -10.06
CA MET A 181 13.85 -12.00 -8.96
C MET A 181 13.21 -12.49 -7.68
N SER A 182 13.95 -12.36 -6.57
CA SER A 182 13.32 -12.46 -5.26
C SER A 182 12.25 -11.38 -5.08
N PRO A 183 11.23 -11.61 -4.25
CA PRO A 183 10.15 -10.65 -4.04
C PRO A 183 10.62 -9.24 -3.70
N TYR A 184 11.62 -9.11 -2.81
CA TYR A 184 12.15 -7.79 -2.42
C TYR A 184 12.81 -7.06 -3.58
N VAL A 185 13.66 -7.76 -4.34
CA VAL A 185 14.33 -7.18 -5.52
C VAL A 185 13.31 -6.80 -6.58
N LYS A 186 12.26 -7.62 -6.79
CA LYS A 186 11.15 -7.31 -7.70
C LYS A 186 10.39 -6.04 -7.28
N GLY A 187 10.08 -5.89 -6.00
CA GLY A 187 9.48 -4.65 -5.48
C GLY A 187 10.36 -3.42 -5.66
N CYS A 188 11.69 -3.56 -5.45
CA CYS A 188 12.68 -2.52 -5.72
C CYS A 188 12.77 -2.19 -7.21
N TYR A 189 12.69 -3.18 -8.09
CA TYR A 189 12.65 -3.02 -9.54
C TYR A 189 11.45 -2.15 -9.97
N TYR A 190 10.25 -2.44 -9.50
CA TYR A 190 9.07 -1.59 -9.75
C TYR A 190 9.26 -0.16 -9.25
N GLY A 191 9.85 -0.01 -8.07
CA GLY A 191 10.16 1.31 -7.51
C GLY A 191 11.23 2.07 -8.29
N ALA A 192 12.22 1.39 -8.85
CA ALA A 192 13.26 1.96 -9.69
C ALA A 192 12.68 2.43 -11.04
N ILE A 193 11.78 1.65 -11.66
CA ILE A 193 11.04 2.07 -12.86
C ILE A 193 10.32 3.40 -12.59
N ALA A 194 9.56 3.48 -11.48
CA ALA A 194 8.83 4.70 -11.12
C ALA A 194 9.74 5.92 -10.93
N LEU A 195 10.96 5.74 -10.41
CA LEU A 195 11.94 6.80 -10.25
C LEU A 195 12.54 7.21 -11.59
N THR A 196 12.84 6.25 -12.47
CA THR A 196 13.42 6.48 -13.79
C THR A 196 12.44 7.19 -14.71
N ALA A 197 11.15 6.81 -14.67
CA ALA A 197 10.09 7.49 -15.41
C ALA A 197 9.92 8.98 -15.04
N ARG A 198 10.32 9.39 -13.83
CA ARG A 198 10.27 10.80 -13.41
C ARG A 198 11.20 11.72 -14.19
N GLY A 199 12.27 11.20 -14.76
CA GLY A 199 13.16 11.95 -15.61
C GLY A 199 12.48 12.62 -16.81
N CYS A 200 11.34 12.12 -17.25
CA CYS A 200 10.54 12.68 -18.33
C CYS A 200 9.85 13.98 -17.98
N ASN A 201 9.53 14.22 -16.70
CA ASN A 201 8.61 15.29 -16.30
C ASN A 201 9.06 16.06 -15.05
N HIS A 202 10.34 16.28 -14.87
CA HIS A 202 10.88 17.00 -13.70
C HIS A 202 10.25 16.57 -12.36
N TYR A 203 10.02 15.27 -12.17
CA TYR A 203 9.40 14.67 -10.98
C TYR A 203 7.92 15.01 -10.73
N LYS A 204 7.23 15.61 -11.70
CA LYS A 204 5.80 15.98 -11.55
C LYS A 204 4.89 15.03 -12.34
N TRP A 205 4.60 13.88 -11.77
CA TRP A 205 3.48 13.06 -12.21
C TRP A 205 2.18 13.59 -11.57
N THR A 206 1.44 14.34 -12.36
CA THR A 206 0.10 14.79 -11.98
C THR A 206 -0.93 14.13 -12.89
N SER A 207 -2.17 14.07 -12.46
CA SER A 207 -3.29 13.59 -13.30
C SER A 207 -3.39 14.37 -14.63
N SER A 208 -2.92 15.61 -14.67
CA SER A 208 -2.90 16.46 -15.86
C SER A 208 -1.80 16.12 -16.87
N THR A 209 -0.81 15.29 -16.47
CA THR A 209 0.31 14.91 -17.34
C THR A 209 0.23 13.46 -17.80
N VAL A 210 -0.64 12.65 -17.20
CA VAL A 210 -0.94 11.29 -17.65
C VAL A 210 -1.56 11.37 -19.04
N GLY A 211 -0.90 10.72 -20.02
CA GLY A 211 -1.35 10.71 -21.41
C GLY A 211 -0.84 11.87 -22.29
N LYS A 212 -0.01 12.78 -21.78
CA LYS A 212 0.69 13.75 -22.61
C LYS A 212 2.00 13.16 -23.13
N ASN A 213 2.27 13.31 -24.40
CA ASN A 213 3.59 13.04 -24.96
C ASN A 213 4.59 14.05 -24.40
N ILE A 214 5.44 13.59 -23.49
CA ILE A 214 6.51 14.40 -22.91
C ILE A 214 7.82 13.72 -23.30
N GLU A 215 8.60 14.41 -24.11
CA GLU A 215 9.93 13.93 -24.48
C GLU A 215 10.78 13.69 -23.22
N PRO A 216 11.36 12.50 -23.05
CA PRO A 216 12.30 12.22 -21.97
C PRO A 216 13.53 13.12 -22.09
N LYS A 217 13.71 14.02 -21.14
CA LYS A 217 14.75 15.06 -21.23
C LYS A 217 16.09 14.61 -20.68
N GLN A 218 16.15 13.53 -19.90
CA GLN A 218 17.36 13.16 -19.18
C GLN A 218 17.50 11.65 -19.07
N TYR A 219 18.68 11.18 -19.40
CA TYR A 219 19.12 9.82 -19.06
C TYR A 219 19.24 9.67 -17.54
N ILE A 220 18.66 8.58 -17.03
CA ILE A 220 18.79 8.14 -15.64
C ILE A 220 19.26 6.69 -15.67
N CYS A 221 20.44 6.41 -15.12
CA CYS A 221 20.95 5.06 -15.02
C CYS A 221 20.00 4.20 -14.14
N PHE A 222 19.33 3.25 -14.76
CA PHE A 222 18.37 2.39 -14.07
C PHE A 222 19.06 1.45 -13.08
N TYR A 223 20.22 0.92 -13.43
CA TYR A 223 20.99 0.02 -12.55
C TYR A 223 21.36 0.69 -11.23
N GLU A 224 21.79 1.96 -11.28
CA GLU A 224 22.06 2.73 -10.05
C GLU A 224 20.82 2.98 -9.22
N LYS A 225 19.68 3.25 -9.88
CA LYS A 225 18.39 3.42 -9.17
C LYS A 225 17.95 2.13 -8.51
N LEU A 226 18.11 0.99 -9.16
CA LEU A 226 17.77 -0.32 -8.60
C LEU A 226 18.64 -0.63 -7.37
N LEU A 227 19.96 -0.55 -7.48
CA LEU A 227 20.87 -0.75 -6.35
C LEU A 227 20.59 0.22 -5.19
N SER A 228 20.36 1.50 -5.50
CA SER A 228 20.02 2.50 -4.49
C SER A 228 18.69 2.17 -3.79
N LYS A 229 17.71 1.65 -4.52
CA LYS A 229 16.43 1.24 -3.94
C LYS A 229 16.61 0.08 -2.98
N VAL A 230 17.33 -0.96 -3.36
CA VAL A 230 17.60 -2.13 -2.52
C VAL A 230 18.24 -1.72 -1.19
N LYS A 231 19.26 -0.87 -1.23
CA LYS A 231 19.94 -0.39 -0.02
C LYS A 231 19.07 0.51 0.85
N LYS A 232 18.37 1.45 0.22
CA LYS A 232 17.69 2.55 0.91
C LYS A 232 16.43 2.09 1.66
N HIS A 233 15.75 1.08 1.13
CA HIS A 233 14.42 0.70 1.62
C HIS A 233 14.42 -0.61 2.39
N TYR A 234 15.59 -1.20 2.60
CA TYR A 234 15.70 -2.40 3.42
C TYR A 234 15.32 -2.12 4.88
N ASP A 235 14.52 -3.03 5.43
CA ASP A 235 14.17 -3.07 6.84
C ASP A 235 14.10 -4.55 7.27
N SER A 236 14.96 -4.94 8.20
CA SER A 236 15.10 -6.35 8.59
C SER A 236 13.87 -6.87 9.34
N ASN A 237 13.42 -8.05 8.94
CA ASN A 237 12.36 -8.82 9.58
C ASN A 237 12.70 -10.33 9.67
N VAL A 238 13.99 -10.66 9.61
CA VAL A 238 14.50 -12.04 9.50
C VAL A 238 14.01 -12.93 10.63
N ASP A 239 13.96 -12.42 11.87
CA ASP A 239 13.53 -13.19 13.04
C ASP A 239 12.03 -13.11 13.35
N LYS A 240 11.21 -12.71 12.37
CA LYS A 240 9.77 -12.55 12.55
C LYS A 240 9.00 -13.76 12.00
N PRO A 241 7.73 -13.97 12.40
CA PRO A 241 6.90 -15.00 11.80
C PRO A 241 6.82 -14.83 10.28
N GLN A 242 6.79 -15.94 9.57
CA GLN A 242 6.68 -15.89 8.12
C GLN A 242 5.25 -15.47 7.73
N GLY A 243 5.12 -14.39 6.92
CA GLY A 243 3.85 -13.95 6.38
C GLY A 243 3.49 -14.68 5.08
N THR A 244 2.19 -14.80 4.83
CA THR A 244 1.64 -15.37 3.59
C THR A 244 0.87 -14.31 2.82
N VAL A 245 1.01 -14.29 1.50
CA VAL A 245 0.23 -13.41 0.62
C VAL A 245 -0.35 -14.24 -0.53
N HIS A 246 -1.64 -14.05 -0.82
CA HIS A 246 -2.35 -14.71 -1.90
C HIS A 246 -2.73 -13.71 -2.99
N LEU A 247 -2.46 -14.04 -4.25
CA LEU A 247 -3.00 -13.34 -5.40
C LEU A 247 -4.36 -13.94 -5.70
N ALA A 248 -5.40 -13.37 -5.09
CA ALA A 248 -6.75 -13.95 -5.13
C ALA A 248 -7.83 -12.88 -4.86
N ASP A 249 -9.07 -13.28 -5.08
CA ASP A 249 -10.23 -12.45 -4.80
C ASP A 249 -10.69 -12.62 -3.34
N SER A 250 -10.87 -11.51 -2.64
CA SER A 250 -11.30 -11.52 -1.23
C SER A 250 -12.74 -12.00 -1.03
N ARG A 251 -13.50 -12.17 -2.10
CA ARG A 251 -14.82 -12.83 -2.07
C ARG A 251 -14.72 -14.36 -1.95
N GLU A 252 -13.51 -14.91 -1.92
CA GLU A 252 -13.21 -16.35 -1.89
C GLU A 252 -12.24 -16.73 -0.76
N LEU A 253 -12.20 -15.97 0.35
CA LEU A 253 -11.24 -16.19 1.45
C LEU A 253 -11.30 -17.61 2.03
N SER A 254 -12.49 -18.19 2.15
CA SER A 254 -12.67 -19.55 2.69
C SER A 254 -12.07 -20.66 1.83
N ASN A 255 -11.70 -20.36 0.58
CA ASN A 255 -10.94 -21.29 -0.27
C ASN A 255 -9.43 -21.25 0.01
N LEU A 256 -8.96 -20.26 0.74
CA LEU A 256 -7.54 -19.97 0.98
C LEU A 256 -7.14 -20.08 2.45
N ILE A 257 -8.08 -19.82 3.34
CA ILE A 257 -7.85 -19.67 4.78
C ILE A 257 -8.83 -20.60 5.51
N GLU A 258 -8.29 -21.36 6.44
CA GLU A 258 -9.08 -22.28 7.25
C GLU A 258 -10.18 -21.54 8.04
N PRO A 259 -11.41 -22.06 8.09
CA PRO A 259 -12.48 -21.49 8.90
C PRO A 259 -12.06 -21.35 10.36
N ASN A 260 -12.56 -20.29 11.02
CA ASN A 260 -12.34 -20.04 12.45
C ASN A 260 -10.84 -20.03 12.87
N SER A 261 -9.96 -19.47 12.03
CA SER A 261 -8.50 -19.45 12.25
C SER A 261 -7.91 -18.06 12.45
N VAL A 262 -8.61 -17.00 12.09
CA VAL A 262 -8.15 -15.61 12.12
C VAL A 262 -8.61 -14.91 13.39
N ASP A 263 -7.68 -14.30 14.13
CA ASP A 263 -7.97 -13.54 15.36
C ASP A 263 -8.32 -12.08 15.07
N ILE A 264 -7.65 -11.49 14.08
CA ILE A 264 -7.75 -10.07 13.76
C ILE A 264 -7.90 -9.90 12.26
N VAL A 265 -8.90 -9.12 11.85
CA VAL A 265 -8.96 -8.54 10.51
C VAL A 265 -8.67 -7.06 10.63
N PHE A 266 -7.65 -6.59 9.93
CA PHE A 266 -7.38 -5.17 9.82
C PHE A 266 -7.11 -4.81 8.37
N THR A 267 -7.94 -3.91 7.81
CA THR A 267 -7.85 -3.55 6.41
C THR A 267 -8.27 -2.12 6.12
N SER A 268 -7.77 -1.60 5.01
CA SER A 268 -8.27 -0.38 4.37
C SER A 268 -8.78 -0.77 2.97
N PRO A 269 -10.06 -1.12 2.84
CA PRO A 269 -10.63 -1.59 1.58
C PRO A 269 -10.57 -0.49 0.52
N PRO A 270 -10.69 -0.81 -0.78
CA PRO A 270 -10.76 0.22 -1.80
C PRO A 270 -11.93 1.17 -1.52
N TYR A 271 -11.67 2.49 -1.55
CA TYR A 271 -12.68 3.51 -1.23
C TYR A 271 -13.57 3.74 -2.45
N PHE A 272 -14.58 2.89 -2.63
CA PHE A 272 -15.50 2.95 -3.77
C PHE A 272 -14.72 3.04 -5.11
N ASP A 273 -15.11 3.97 -5.99
CA ASP A 273 -14.44 4.28 -7.26
C ASP A 273 -13.41 5.45 -7.16
N ALA A 274 -12.93 5.75 -5.94
CA ALA A 274 -12.09 6.93 -5.70
C ALA A 274 -10.73 6.88 -6.38
N LEU A 275 -10.17 5.68 -6.58
CA LEU A 275 -8.84 5.48 -7.14
C LEU A 275 -8.84 4.37 -8.19
N ASP A 276 -8.17 4.60 -9.31
CA ASP A 276 -7.80 3.53 -10.24
C ASP A 276 -6.42 2.98 -9.81
N TYR A 277 -6.44 1.82 -9.13
CA TYR A 277 -5.24 1.17 -8.61
C TYR A 277 -4.33 0.61 -9.71
N THR A 278 -4.81 0.51 -10.93
CA THR A 278 -4.05 0.07 -12.10
C THR A 278 -3.48 1.23 -12.93
N ALA A 279 -3.73 2.47 -12.53
CA ALA A 279 -3.26 3.67 -13.22
C ALA A 279 -1.86 4.12 -12.78
N TYR A 280 -1.41 5.21 -13.34
CA TYR A 280 -0.15 5.88 -13.05
C TYR A 280 1.07 4.97 -13.25
N TYR A 281 1.93 4.81 -12.24
CA TYR A 281 3.14 3.98 -12.37
C TYR A 281 2.81 2.50 -12.60
N ALA A 282 1.69 2.00 -12.05
CA ALA A 282 1.25 0.63 -12.30
C ALA A 282 0.97 0.40 -13.79
N LYS A 283 0.35 1.37 -14.46
CA LYS A 283 0.13 1.32 -15.91
C LYS A 283 1.43 1.08 -16.67
N ILE A 284 2.50 1.82 -16.33
CA ILE A 284 3.81 1.69 -16.99
C ILE A 284 4.38 0.28 -16.78
N ILE A 285 4.27 -0.27 -15.57
CA ILE A 285 4.75 -1.62 -15.27
C ILE A 285 3.97 -2.66 -16.10
N TYR A 286 2.63 -2.55 -16.14
CA TYR A 286 1.82 -3.44 -16.97
C TYR A 286 2.16 -3.35 -18.46
N GLU A 287 2.45 -2.15 -18.96
CA GLU A 287 2.86 -1.94 -20.34
C GLU A 287 4.24 -2.56 -20.64
N ILE A 288 5.23 -2.39 -19.76
CA ILE A 288 6.56 -3.01 -19.89
C ILE A 288 6.44 -4.53 -19.96
N HIS A 289 5.62 -5.12 -19.09
CA HIS A 289 5.45 -6.57 -18.99
C HIS A 289 4.29 -7.11 -19.82
N GLN A 290 3.71 -6.30 -20.70
CA GLN A 290 2.62 -6.65 -21.63
C GLN A 290 1.42 -7.35 -20.95
N GLN A 291 1.12 -6.93 -19.71
CA GLN A 291 -0.01 -7.43 -18.94
C GLN A 291 -1.30 -6.66 -19.31
N ASP A 292 -2.42 -7.38 -19.41
CA ASP A 292 -3.72 -6.78 -19.70
C ASP A 292 -4.26 -6.01 -18.47
N ARG A 293 -3.92 -4.73 -18.43
CA ARG A 293 -4.37 -3.81 -17.38
C ARG A 293 -5.90 -3.73 -17.25
N LEU A 294 -6.62 -3.79 -18.37
CA LEU A 294 -8.08 -3.64 -18.33
C LEU A 294 -8.72 -4.87 -17.68
N LYS A 295 -8.24 -6.06 -18.02
CA LYS A 295 -8.69 -7.29 -17.40
C LYS A 295 -8.39 -7.30 -15.89
N ILE A 296 -7.20 -6.84 -15.47
CA ILE A 296 -6.86 -6.69 -14.05
C ILE A 296 -7.84 -5.72 -13.38
N LYS A 297 -8.09 -4.56 -14.00
CA LYS A 297 -9.00 -3.55 -13.48
C LYS A 297 -10.43 -4.06 -13.30
N GLU A 298 -10.93 -4.86 -14.23
CA GLU A 298 -12.27 -5.46 -14.17
C GLU A 298 -12.43 -6.41 -12.97
N GLY A 299 -11.36 -7.08 -12.56
CA GLY A 299 -11.36 -7.96 -11.39
C GLY A 299 -11.39 -7.23 -10.04
N LEU A 300 -11.04 -5.93 -10.00
CA LEU A 300 -10.96 -5.17 -8.75
C LEU A 300 -12.35 -4.76 -8.23
N ILE A 301 -12.54 -4.84 -6.91
CA ILE A 301 -13.73 -4.32 -6.23
C ILE A 301 -13.61 -2.80 -6.12
N GLN A 302 -14.02 -2.09 -7.15
CA GLN A 302 -13.95 -0.61 -7.17
C GLN A 302 -15.13 0.05 -7.91
N LYS A 303 -15.95 -0.73 -8.62
CA LYS A 303 -17.06 -0.19 -9.38
C LYS A 303 -18.22 0.12 -8.45
N PHE A 304 -18.66 1.38 -8.42
CA PHE A 304 -19.65 1.86 -7.47
C PHE A 304 -21.00 1.12 -7.52
N SER A 305 -21.47 0.74 -8.73
CA SER A 305 -22.75 0.02 -8.88
C SER A 305 -22.83 -1.29 -8.13
N ASP A 306 -21.71 -2.02 -8.03
CA ASP A 306 -21.66 -3.38 -7.50
C ASP A 306 -20.89 -3.43 -6.17
N TYR A 307 -20.46 -2.26 -5.66
CA TYR A 307 -19.57 -2.16 -4.51
C TYR A 307 -20.20 -2.74 -3.24
N LYS A 308 -21.47 -2.42 -2.99
CA LYS A 308 -22.19 -2.89 -1.83
C LYS A 308 -22.27 -4.42 -1.78
N GLU A 309 -22.70 -5.04 -2.86
CA GLU A 309 -22.85 -6.50 -2.96
C GLU A 309 -21.48 -7.21 -2.83
N ASN A 310 -20.46 -6.67 -3.48
CA ASN A 310 -19.12 -7.21 -3.38
C ASN A 310 -18.56 -7.11 -1.95
N MET A 311 -18.75 -5.98 -1.25
CA MET A 311 -18.30 -5.83 0.14
C MET A 311 -19.08 -6.73 1.10
N MET A 312 -20.39 -6.91 0.91
CA MET A 312 -21.17 -7.89 1.68
C MET A 312 -20.63 -9.31 1.48
N SER A 313 -20.30 -9.68 0.24
CA SER A 313 -19.67 -10.99 -0.05
C SER A 313 -18.35 -11.15 0.70
N VAL A 314 -17.48 -10.14 0.69
CA VAL A 314 -16.21 -10.16 1.43
C VAL A 314 -16.44 -10.26 2.93
N LEU A 315 -17.37 -9.51 3.50
CA LEU A 315 -17.69 -9.56 4.93
C LEU A 315 -18.20 -10.95 5.35
N ASN A 316 -19.04 -11.58 4.52
CA ASN A 316 -19.48 -12.96 4.76
C ASN A 316 -18.31 -13.95 4.76
N GLN A 317 -17.34 -13.78 3.87
CA GLN A 317 -16.12 -14.59 3.85
C GLN A 317 -15.25 -14.34 5.09
N ILE A 318 -15.12 -13.10 5.51
CA ILE A 318 -14.43 -12.73 6.75
C ILE A 318 -15.08 -13.45 7.95
N ASP A 319 -16.41 -13.49 8.02
CA ASP A 319 -17.10 -14.17 9.11
C ASP A 319 -16.85 -15.68 9.17
N ILE A 320 -16.66 -16.33 8.03
CA ILE A 320 -16.29 -17.76 7.94
C ILE A 320 -14.89 -18.01 8.48
N VAL A 321 -13.91 -17.18 8.11
CA VAL A 321 -12.51 -17.44 8.46
C VAL A 321 -12.10 -16.92 9.82
N THR A 322 -12.86 -15.99 10.41
CA THR A 322 -12.58 -15.41 11.73
C THR A 322 -13.10 -16.23 12.89
N LYS A 323 -12.36 -16.24 14.00
CA LYS A 323 -12.78 -16.81 15.28
C LYS A 323 -13.99 -16.11 15.88
N ASP A 324 -14.66 -16.75 16.84
CA ASP A 324 -15.85 -16.21 17.50
C ASP A 324 -15.56 -14.96 18.35
N ASP A 325 -14.32 -14.78 18.78
CA ASP A 325 -13.84 -13.63 19.55
C ASP A 325 -12.96 -12.68 18.71
N ALA A 326 -13.03 -12.76 17.38
CA ALA A 326 -12.19 -11.96 16.49
C ALA A 326 -12.52 -10.46 16.54
N ILE A 327 -11.51 -9.65 16.33
CA ILE A 327 -11.61 -8.21 16.16
C ILE A 327 -11.51 -7.88 14.67
N ILE A 328 -12.49 -7.15 14.13
CA ILE A 328 -12.55 -6.76 12.72
C ILE A 328 -12.46 -5.24 12.64
N ILE A 329 -11.43 -4.72 11.96
CA ILE A 329 -11.12 -3.30 11.87
C ILE A 329 -11.06 -2.87 10.41
N PHE A 330 -11.93 -1.94 10.02
CA PHE A 330 -11.95 -1.34 8.70
C PHE A 330 -11.62 0.15 8.79
N VAL A 331 -10.60 0.60 8.05
CA VAL A 331 -10.32 2.02 7.84
C VAL A 331 -10.94 2.44 6.52
N VAL A 332 -11.94 3.31 6.60
CA VAL A 332 -12.80 3.67 5.49
C VAL A 332 -12.88 5.17 5.29
N GLY A 333 -13.14 5.60 4.08
CA GLY A 333 -13.29 7.03 3.75
C GLY A 333 -14.67 7.34 3.18
N ASP A 334 -15.06 8.61 3.28
CA ASP A 334 -16.29 9.11 2.70
C ASP A 334 -16.27 9.13 1.18
N LYS A 335 -17.43 8.95 0.56
CA LYS A 335 -17.64 9.08 -0.88
C LYS A 335 -18.48 10.30 -1.22
N LYS A 336 -17.94 11.18 -2.06
CA LYS A 336 -18.74 12.24 -2.67
C LYS A 336 -19.59 11.66 -3.81
N ALA A 337 -20.90 11.63 -3.62
CA ALA A 337 -21.90 11.23 -4.61
C ALA A 337 -22.58 12.46 -5.24
N LYS A 338 -23.46 12.23 -6.24
CA LYS A 338 -24.24 13.31 -6.88
C LYS A 338 -25.19 13.99 -5.89
N ASP A 339 -25.78 13.22 -4.99
CA ASP A 339 -26.84 13.64 -4.08
C ASP A 339 -26.33 13.94 -2.66
N GLY A 340 -25.00 14.01 -2.46
CA GLY A 340 -24.42 14.33 -1.17
C GLY A 340 -23.13 13.54 -0.87
N ILE A 341 -22.85 13.37 0.42
CA ILE A 341 -21.71 12.59 0.91
C ILE A 341 -22.25 11.30 1.48
N ILE A 342 -21.71 10.17 1.03
CA ILE A 342 -21.92 8.87 1.66
C ILE A 342 -20.88 8.77 2.78
N ASP A 343 -21.32 8.71 4.02
CA ASP A 343 -20.48 8.47 5.18
C ASP A 343 -19.95 7.03 5.13
N GLY A 344 -18.63 6.88 5.16
CA GLY A 344 -17.98 5.58 5.01
C GLY A 344 -18.25 4.65 6.18
N GLY A 345 -18.27 5.19 7.41
CA GLY A 345 -18.54 4.43 8.62
C GLY A 345 -19.96 3.91 8.67
N GLU A 346 -20.93 4.76 8.41
CA GLU A 346 -22.36 4.36 8.35
C GLU A 346 -22.59 3.35 7.22
N PHE A 347 -21.96 3.55 6.06
CA PHE A 347 -22.08 2.61 4.96
C PHE A 347 -21.60 1.22 5.36
N PHE A 348 -20.39 1.09 5.89
CA PHE A 348 -19.85 -0.21 6.28
C PHE A 348 -20.60 -0.82 7.46
N ALA A 349 -21.04 -0.02 8.44
CA ALA A 349 -21.91 -0.48 9.52
C ALA A 349 -23.21 -1.11 8.98
N SER A 350 -23.78 -0.55 7.91
CA SER A 350 -25.02 -1.06 7.30
C SER A 350 -24.85 -2.35 6.48
N LEU A 351 -23.62 -2.83 6.26
CA LEU A 351 -23.35 -4.04 5.48
C LEU A 351 -23.45 -5.34 6.30
N ARG A 352 -23.51 -5.23 7.63
CA ARG A 352 -23.62 -6.38 8.54
C ARG A 352 -24.92 -6.30 9.35
N ASP A 353 -25.42 -7.44 9.75
CA ASP A 353 -26.60 -7.53 10.63
C ASP A 353 -26.26 -7.12 12.07
N SER A 354 -24.98 -7.26 12.47
CA SER A 354 -24.49 -6.82 13.77
C SER A 354 -23.99 -5.38 13.73
N ASP A 355 -24.42 -4.57 14.68
CA ASP A 355 -23.89 -3.22 14.85
C ASP A 355 -22.39 -3.24 15.13
N PRO A 356 -21.61 -2.26 14.61
CA PRO A 356 -20.23 -2.11 14.99
C PRO A 356 -20.11 -1.80 16.49
N THR A 357 -19.07 -2.35 17.11
CA THR A 357 -18.76 -2.10 18.52
C THR A 357 -18.49 -0.61 18.74
N TYR A 358 -17.82 0.05 17.80
CA TYR A 358 -17.71 1.51 17.72
C TYR A 358 -17.26 1.97 16.34
N ILE A 359 -17.50 3.27 16.06
CA ILE A 359 -16.97 3.98 14.90
C ILE A 359 -16.17 5.19 15.43
N ALA A 360 -14.90 5.28 15.04
CA ALA A 360 -14.04 6.41 15.36
C ALA A 360 -13.85 7.29 14.13
N GLU A 361 -14.07 8.60 14.26
CA GLU A 361 -13.67 9.56 13.22
C GLU A 361 -12.18 9.87 13.36
N ARG A 362 -11.49 9.87 12.24
CA ARG A 362 -10.11 10.26 12.14
C ARG A 362 -9.97 11.57 11.35
N VAL A 363 -9.41 12.56 11.99
CA VAL A 363 -9.14 13.86 11.36
C VAL A 363 -7.64 13.94 11.06
N TYR A 364 -7.28 14.07 9.79
CA TYR A 364 -5.90 14.34 9.41
C TYR A 364 -5.51 15.78 9.72
N SER A 365 -4.53 15.94 10.59
CA SER A 365 -3.85 17.21 10.78
C SER A 365 -2.41 17.09 10.29
N GLY A 366 -2.16 17.34 9.03
CA GLY A 366 -0.80 17.26 8.51
C GLY A 366 -0.62 18.02 7.21
N SER A 367 0.53 18.68 7.07
CA SER A 367 0.82 19.59 5.97
C SER A 367 0.77 18.97 4.56
N GLN A 368 0.97 17.66 4.42
CA GLN A 368 0.96 17.02 3.09
C GLN A 368 -0.44 16.60 2.66
N SER A 369 -1.27 16.07 3.56
CA SER A 369 -2.67 15.80 3.24
C SER A 369 -3.45 17.10 3.02
N GLN A 370 -3.19 18.14 3.81
CA GLN A 370 -3.81 19.46 3.61
C GLN A 370 -3.47 20.09 2.26
N ILE A 371 -2.25 19.92 1.76
CA ILE A 371 -1.88 20.42 0.42
C ILE A 371 -2.66 19.66 -0.66
N PHE A 372 -2.78 18.34 -0.56
CA PHE A 372 -3.58 17.55 -1.49
C PHE A 372 -5.08 17.85 -1.38
N ASP A 373 -5.58 18.00 -0.17
CA ASP A 373 -6.99 18.31 0.09
C ASP A 373 -7.33 19.74 -0.33
N THR A 374 -6.44 20.71 -0.14
CA THR A 374 -6.61 22.08 -0.62
C THR A 374 -6.57 22.16 -2.14
N LEU A 375 -5.66 21.44 -2.79
CA LEU A 375 -5.54 21.38 -4.24
C LEU A 375 -6.74 20.70 -4.90
N ASN A 376 -7.31 19.68 -4.26
CA ASN A 376 -8.42 18.89 -4.77
C ASN A 376 -9.78 19.32 -4.19
N LYS A 377 -9.81 20.30 -3.29
CA LYS A 377 -11.03 20.76 -2.57
C LYS A 377 -11.77 19.60 -1.88
N THR A 378 -11.03 18.65 -1.32
CA THR A 378 -11.57 17.50 -0.63
C THR A 378 -11.20 17.54 0.85
N ASN A 379 -12.19 17.67 1.72
CA ASN A 379 -12.03 17.30 3.13
C ASN A 379 -12.23 15.78 3.22
N ARG A 380 -11.13 15.02 3.31
CA ARG A 380 -11.21 13.58 3.50
C ARG A 380 -11.37 13.30 4.99
N LYS A 381 -12.56 12.87 5.36
CA LYS A 381 -12.75 12.19 6.63
C LYS A 381 -12.43 10.72 6.43
N GLU A 382 -11.62 10.17 7.31
CA GLU A 382 -11.46 8.73 7.44
C GLU A 382 -12.06 8.29 8.77
N GLN A 383 -12.69 7.14 8.75
CA GLN A 383 -13.32 6.54 9.91
C GLN A 383 -12.75 5.13 10.12
N ILE A 384 -12.72 4.70 11.37
CA ILE A 384 -12.31 3.37 11.77
C ILE A 384 -13.55 2.69 12.34
N VAL A 385 -14.00 1.65 11.64
CA VAL A 385 -15.17 0.85 12.04
C VAL A 385 -14.67 -0.43 12.66
N VAL A 386 -15.11 -0.74 13.88
CA VAL A 386 -14.64 -1.90 14.63
C VAL A 386 -15.82 -2.77 15.05
N TRP A 387 -15.71 -4.05 14.79
CA TRP A 387 -16.59 -5.10 15.32
C TRP A 387 -15.78 -6.06 16.18
N HIS A 388 -16.31 -6.38 17.36
CA HIS A 388 -15.80 -7.44 18.23
C HIS A 388 -16.85 -8.55 18.29
N LYS A 389 -16.53 -9.73 17.78
CA LYS A 389 -17.54 -10.78 17.54
C LYS A 389 -18.21 -11.29 18.84
N THR A 390 -17.50 -11.30 19.98
CA THR A 390 -18.06 -11.77 21.27
C THR A 390 -19.20 -10.92 21.83
N GLU A 391 -19.42 -9.72 21.32
CA GLU A 391 -20.40 -8.77 21.90
C GLU A 391 -21.73 -8.69 21.13
N GLY A 392 -21.93 -9.51 20.11
CA GLY A 392 -22.99 -9.32 19.12
C GLY A 392 -23.94 -10.49 18.83
N PHE A 393 -23.88 -11.59 19.58
CA PHE A 393 -24.79 -12.73 19.36
C PHE A 393 -25.66 -12.99 20.56
#